data_405418f7f40dca3268558c99d7955955
#
_entry.id   405418f7f40dca3268558c99d7955955
#
_cell.length_a   1.000
_cell.length_b   1.000
_cell.length_c   1.000
_cell.angle_alpha   90.00
_cell.angle_beta   90.00
_cell.angle_gamma   90.00
#
_symmetry.space_group_name_H-M   'P 1'
#
loop_
_entity.id
_entity.type
_entity.pdbx_description
1 polymer ?
#
loop_
_entity_poly.entity_id
_entity_poly.type
_entity_poly.pdbx_seq_one_letter_code
_entity_poly.pdbx_strand_id
1 'polypeptide(L)'
;MTESTPNAQAALSFDTLHNPTFLQACMRQATPHTPLWLMRQAGRYLPEYVATRAKAGSFMGLATNTDYATEVTLQPLERYPLDAAILFSDILTVPDAMGLELSFAQGEGPRFAHPVVTEADVAKLEVPDMAKLQYVFDAVRSIRKALTVDGKGRVPVSYTHLTLP
;
A
#
# COMPACT_ATOMS: atom_id res chain seq x y z
N MET A 1 -27.79 37.17 18.20
CA MET A 1 -26.65 37.37 17.31
C MET A 1 -25.57 36.42 17.80
N THR A 2 -25.47 35.25 17.20
CA THR A 2 -24.43 34.25 17.52
C THR A 2 -23.41 34.33 16.41
N GLU A 3 -22.25 34.90 16.71
CA GLU A 3 -21.11 34.91 15.81
C GLU A 3 -20.59 33.48 15.64
N SER A 4 -20.75 32.97 14.45
CA SER A 4 -20.12 31.74 14.00
C SER A 4 -18.64 32.03 13.77
N THR A 5 -17.78 31.59 14.66
CA THR A 5 -16.33 31.62 14.51
C THR A 5 -15.98 30.70 13.33
N PRO A 6 -15.28 31.17 12.29
CA PRO A 6 -14.81 30.26 11.24
C PRO A 6 -13.72 29.35 11.83
N ASN A 7 -13.97 28.05 11.81
CA ASN A 7 -13.00 27.03 12.12
C ASN A 7 -11.85 27.15 11.09
N ALA A 8 -10.80 27.84 11.48
CA ALA A 8 -9.58 27.93 10.68
C ALA A 8 -8.88 26.56 10.76
N GLN A 9 -9.33 25.67 9.90
CA GLN A 9 -8.64 24.41 9.64
C GLN A 9 -7.28 24.79 9.05
N ALA A 10 -6.22 24.67 9.86
CA ALA A 10 -4.86 24.95 9.43
C ALA A 10 -4.64 24.17 8.11
N ALA A 11 -4.35 24.88 7.04
CA ALA A 11 -4.10 24.27 5.75
C ALA A 11 -2.92 23.30 5.91
N LEU A 12 -3.15 22.02 5.70
CA LEU A 12 -2.09 21.02 5.72
C LEU A 12 -1.08 21.38 4.62
N SER A 13 0.17 21.63 5.02
CA SER A 13 1.26 21.86 4.10
C SER A 13 1.83 20.54 3.63
N PHE A 14 2.01 20.41 2.31
CA PHE A 14 2.63 19.25 1.67
C PHE A 14 4.03 19.59 1.12
N ASP A 15 4.72 20.53 1.75
CA ASP A 15 6.04 21.03 1.31
C ASP A 15 7.15 19.95 1.33
N THR A 16 6.85 18.80 1.94
CA THR A 16 7.72 17.62 1.96
C THR A 16 7.61 16.75 0.71
N LEU A 17 6.76 17.13 -0.27
CA LEU A 17 6.58 16.41 -1.52
C LEU A 17 6.88 17.29 -2.73
N HIS A 18 7.49 16.71 -3.78
CA HIS A 18 7.61 17.34 -5.08
C HIS A 18 6.28 17.37 -5.83
N ASN A 19 5.51 16.29 -5.74
CA ASN A 19 4.17 16.20 -6.32
C ASN A 19 3.13 15.88 -5.22
N PRO A 20 2.45 16.88 -4.65
CA PRO A 20 1.39 16.71 -3.65
C PRO A 20 0.00 16.57 -4.26
N THR A 21 -0.17 16.56 -5.58
CA THR A 21 -1.46 16.65 -6.29
C THR A 21 -2.48 15.64 -5.79
N PHE A 22 -2.07 14.39 -5.55
CA PHE A 22 -2.96 13.37 -5.00
C PHE A 22 -3.50 13.74 -3.60
N LEU A 23 -2.64 14.21 -2.69
CA LEU A 23 -3.07 14.62 -1.35
C LEU A 23 -3.93 15.88 -1.38
N GLN A 24 -3.60 16.85 -2.25
CA GLN A 24 -4.41 18.05 -2.45
C GLN A 24 -5.84 17.67 -2.87
N ALA A 25 -6.00 16.76 -3.84
CA ALA A 25 -7.31 16.27 -4.25
C ALA A 25 -8.06 15.56 -3.11
N CYS A 26 -7.39 14.73 -2.30
CA CYS A 26 -7.98 14.09 -1.12
C CYS A 26 -8.49 15.12 -0.11
N MET A 27 -7.81 16.26 0.00
CA MET A 27 -8.19 17.38 0.88
C MET A 27 -9.16 18.37 0.22
N ARG A 28 -9.67 18.06 -0.99
CA ARG A 28 -10.57 18.92 -1.79
C ARG A 28 -9.95 20.30 -2.10
N GLN A 29 -8.65 20.37 -2.21
CA GLN A 29 -7.92 21.54 -2.65
C GLN A 29 -7.89 21.60 -4.20
N ALA A 30 -7.68 22.78 -4.77
CA ALA A 30 -7.48 22.93 -6.21
C ALA A 30 -6.19 22.22 -6.65
N THR A 31 -6.28 21.49 -7.74
CA THR A 31 -5.15 20.74 -8.33
C THR A 31 -4.92 21.19 -9.79
N PRO A 32 -3.68 21.15 -10.28
CA PRO A 32 -3.37 21.53 -11.66
C PRO A 32 -3.96 20.55 -12.70
N HIS A 33 -4.21 19.32 -12.30
CA HIS A 33 -4.82 18.25 -13.08
C HIS A 33 -5.51 17.25 -12.15
N THR A 34 -6.35 16.37 -12.69
CA THR A 34 -6.89 15.24 -11.93
C THR A 34 -5.79 14.25 -11.64
N PRO A 35 -5.44 13.98 -10.37
CA PRO A 35 -4.38 13.04 -10.03
C PRO A 35 -4.74 11.62 -10.46
N LEU A 36 -3.75 10.91 -10.94
CA LEU A 36 -3.89 9.54 -11.44
C LEU A 36 -3.05 8.57 -10.62
N TRP A 37 -3.69 7.54 -10.14
CA TRP A 37 -3.09 6.29 -9.69
C TRP A 37 -3.97 5.13 -10.14
N LEU A 38 -3.42 3.93 -10.25
CA LEU A 38 -4.17 2.76 -10.73
C LEU A 38 -4.12 1.66 -9.67
N MET A 39 -5.28 1.11 -9.31
CA MET A 39 -5.32 -0.10 -8.50
C MET A 39 -4.49 -1.20 -9.19
N ARG A 40 -3.60 -1.84 -8.43
CA ARG A 40 -2.66 -2.85 -8.93
C ARG A 40 -1.72 -2.30 -10.02
N GLN A 41 -1.30 -1.03 -9.89
CA GLN A 41 -0.31 -0.44 -10.79
C GLN A 41 1.00 -1.25 -10.83
N ALA A 42 1.43 -1.88 -9.75
CA ALA A 42 2.40 -2.98 -9.78
C ALA A 42 1.67 -4.27 -10.17
N GLY A 43 1.97 -4.83 -11.34
CA GLY A 43 1.19 -5.96 -11.82
C GLY A 43 1.80 -6.70 -13.02
N ARG A 44 1.22 -7.84 -13.35
CA ARG A 44 1.70 -8.78 -14.39
C ARG A 44 1.70 -8.22 -15.81
N TYR A 45 1.13 -7.07 -16.06
CA TYR A 45 1.22 -6.37 -17.35
C TYR A 45 2.59 -5.69 -17.56
N LEU A 46 3.38 -5.53 -16.49
CA LEU A 46 4.75 -5.00 -16.54
C LEU A 46 5.74 -6.16 -16.67
N PRO A 47 6.56 -6.23 -17.75
CA PRO A 47 7.58 -7.26 -17.90
C PRO A 47 8.56 -7.30 -16.73
N GLU A 48 8.96 -6.14 -16.21
CA GLU A 48 9.84 -6.02 -15.05
C GLU A 48 9.22 -6.63 -13.79
N TYR A 49 7.92 -6.43 -13.57
CA TYR A 49 7.20 -7.07 -12.46
C TYR A 49 7.23 -8.58 -12.60
N VAL A 50 6.99 -9.11 -13.80
CA VAL A 50 7.00 -10.56 -14.06
C VAL A 50 8.38 -11.13 -13.76
N ALA A 51 9.46 -10.44 -14.15
CA ALA A 51 10.82 -10.85 -13.87
C ALA A 51 11.13 -10.87 -12.36
N THR A 52 10.77 -9.82 -11.63
CA THR A 52 10.96 -9.76 -10.16
C THR A 52 10.11 -10.82 -9.45
N ARG A 53 8.88 -11.03 -9.91
CA ARG A 53 7.99 -12.07 -9.38
C ARG A 53 8.54 -13.47 -9.56
N ALA A 54 9.19 -13.75 -10.71
CA ALA A 54 9.86 -15.02 -10.96
C ALA A 54 11.05 -15.25 -10.03
N LYS A 55 11.86 -14.22 -9.78
CA LYS A 55 12.98 -14.28 -8.81
C LYS A 55 12.49 -14.56 -7.39
N ALA A 56 11.37 -13.96 -6.99
CA ALA A 56 10.78 -14.13 -5.66
C ALA A 56 10.18 -15.54 -5.45
N GLY A 57 9.95 -16.31 -6.49
CA GLY A 57 9.45 -17.69 -6.46
C GLY A 57 7.96 -17.81 -6.11
N SER A 58 7.45 -17.05 -5.15
CA SER A 58 6.04 -17.06 -4.72
C SER A 58 5.48 -15.65 -4.55
N PHE A 59 4.15 -15.52 -4.44
CA PHE A 59 3.51 -14.24 -4.13
C PHE A 59 3.95 -13.74 -2.74
N MET A 60 3.93 -14.61 -1.75
CA MET A 60 4.40 -14.25 -0.40
C MET A 60 5.91 -13.94 -0.41
N GLY A 61 6.72 -14.68 -1.16
CA GLY A 61 8.14 -14.35 -1.33
C GLY A 61 8.38 -12.96 -1.92
N LEU A 62 7.48 -12.48 -2.79
CA LEU A 62 7.51 -11.11 -3.29
C LEU A 62 7.04 -10.10 -2.24
N ALA A 63 5.94 -10.37 -1.54
CA ALA A 63 5.31 -9.43 -0.62
C ALA A 63 6.06 -9.31 0.72
N THR A 64 6.68 -10.39 1.20
CA THR A 64 7.40 -10.40 2.49
C THR A 64 8.88 -9.99 2.38
N ASN A 65 9.41 -9.90 1.17
CA ASN A 65 10.76 -9.40 0.93
C ASN A 65 10.73 -7.89 0.68
N THR A 66 11.31 -7.12 1.57
CA THR A 66 11.34 -5.65 1.54
C THR A 66 11.92 -5.10 0.23
N ASP A 67 12.99 -5.69 -0.29
CA ASP A 67 13.64 -5.22 -1.51
C ASP A 67 12.76 -5.47 -2.74
N TYR A 68 12.18 -6.66 -2.86
CA TYR A 68 11.26 -6.97 -3.95
C TYR A 68 9.96 -6.15 -3.89
N ALA A 69 9.38 -5.99 -2.69
CA ALA A 69 8.19 -5.16 -2.52
C ALA A 69 8.48 -3.70 -2.90
N THR A 70 9.65 -3.18 -2.55
CA THR A 70 10.12 -1.84 -2.94
C THR A 70 10.28 -1.76 -4.45
N GLU A 71 11.03 -2.68 -5.06
CA GLU A 71 11.29 -2.70 -6.50
C GLU A 71 9.98 -2.66 -7.30
N VAL A 72 9.04 -3.57 -7.02
CA VAL A 72 7.79 -3.63 -7.79
C VAL A 72 6.86 -2.44 -7.53
N THR A 73 6.97 -1.79 -6.38
CA THR A 73 6.24 -0.55 -6.10
C THR A 73 6.76 0.62 -6.95
N LEU A 74 8.07 0.68 -7.21
CA LEU A 74 8.69 1.76 -7.97
C LEU A 74 8.54 1.59 -9.49
N GLN A 75 8.55 0.35 -10.00
CA GLN A 75 8.49 0.05 -11.44
C GLN A 75 7.40 0.83 -12.20
N PRO A 76 6.13 0.90 -11.77
CA PRO A 76 5.11 1.69 -12.46
C PRO A 76 5.39 3.19 -12.46
N LEU A 77 6.02 3.73 -11.41
CA LEU A 77 6.38 5.15 -11.33
C LEU A 77 7.53 5.54 -12.27
N GLU A 78 8.40 4.59 -12.60
CA GLU A 78 9.45 4.80 -13.60
C GLU A 78 8.89 4.75 -15.03
N ARG A 79 7.80 4.04 -15.23
CA ARG A 79 7.18 3.88 -16.55
C ARG A 79 6.10 4.92 -16.86
N TYR A 80 5.39 5.37 -15.83
CA TYR A 80 4.23 6.25 -16.00
C TYR A 80 4.30 7.45 -15.04
N PRO A 81 3.80 8.62 -15.44
CA PRO A 81 3.72 9.81 -14.59
C PRO A 81 2.56 9.73 -13.60
N LEU A 82 2.61 8.75 -12.68
CA LEU A 82 1.61 8.55 -11.66
C LEU A 82 1.80 9.53 -10.49
N ASP A 83 0.68 9.96 -9.90
CA ASP A 83 0.66 10.96 -8.81
C ASP A 83 0.75 10.34 -7.41
N ALA A 84 0.76 9.02 -7.31
CA ALA A 84 0.97 8.29 -6.05
C ALA A 84 1.63 6.95 -6.27
N ALA A 85 2.46 6.53 -5.32
CA ALA A 85 2.92 5.16 -5.18
C ALA A 85 1.90 4.36 -4.37
N ILE A 86 1.67 3.10 -4.77
CA ILE A 86 0.87 2.16 -3.98
C ILE A 86 1.81 1.10 -3.43
N LEU A 87 1.88 1.00 -2.09
CA LEU A 87 2.64 -0.04 -1.43
C LEU A 87 2.23 -1.43 -1.96
N PHE A 88 3.20 -2.18 -2.48
CA PHE A 88 2.94 -3.57 -2.85
C PHE A 88 2.83 -4.43 -1.60
N SER A 89 1.63 -4.95 -1.34
CA SER A 89 1.31 -5.83 -0.24
C SER A 89 0.01 -6.59 -0.56
N ASP A 90 -0.59 -7.25 0.42
CA ASP A 90 -1.86 -7.96 0.27
C ASP A 90 -2.80 -7.69 1.45
N ILE A 91 -4.12 -7.71 1.18
CA ILE A 91 -5.14 -7.55 2.22
C ILE A 91 -5.17 -8.73 3.21
N LEU A 92 -4.61 -9.87 2.81
CA LEU A 92 -4.62 -11.11 3.60
C LEU A 92 -3.44 -11.20 4.58
N THR A 93 -2.52 -10.24 4.58
CA THR A 93 -1.37 -10.23 5.49
C THR A 93 -1.76 -10.13 6.95
N VAL A 94 -2.79 -9.33 7.25
CA VAL A 94 -3.30 -9.20 8.63
C VAL A 94 -4.01 -10.48 9.09
N PRO A 95 -4.99 -11.04 8.34
CA PRO A 95 -5.58 -12.33 8.69
C PRO A 95 -4.55 -13.45 8.84
N ASP A 96 -3.52 -13.50 8.00
CA ASP A 96 -2.43 -14.47 8.12
C ASP A 96 -1.67 -14.29 9.45
N ALA A 97 -1.31 -13.06 9.80
CA ALA A 97 -0.65 -12.74 11.06
C ALA A 97 -1.52 -13.08 12.29
N MET A 98 -2.86 -13.03 12.15
CA MET A 98 -3.84 -13.45 13.16
C MET A 98 -3.92 -14.97 13.33
N GLY A 99 -3.20 -15.75 12.52
CA GLY A 99 -3.14 -17.21 12.65
C GLY A 99 -4.13 -17.98 11.77
N LEU A 100 -4.70 -17.35 10.72
CA LEU A 100 -5.58 -18.04 9.78
C LEU A 100 -4.82 -18.93 8.79
N GLU A 101 -3.48 -18.88 8.77
CA GLU A 101 -2.57 -19.69 7.94
C GLU A 101 -2.90 -19.59 6.44
N LEU A 102 -2.43 -18.50 5.83
CA LEU A 102 -2.60 -18.20 4.41
C LEU A 102 -1.71 -19.09 3.54
N SER A 103 -2.28 -19.68 2.52
CA SER A 103 -1.57 -20.43 1.49
C SER A 103 -2.02 -20.02 0.08
N PHE A 104 -1.13 -20.22 -0.91
CA PHE A 104 -1.40 -19.98 -2.33
C PHE A 104 -1.09 -21.24 -3.11
N ALA A 105 -2.10 -21.91 -3.62
CA ALA A 105 -1.95 -23.03 -4.55
C ALA A 105 -1.92 -22.52 -5.99
N GLN A 106 -1.14 -23.19 -6.85
CA GLN A 106 -1.04 -22.83 -8.24
C GLN A 106 -2.40 -23.02 -8.95
N GLY A 107 -2.94 -21.92 -9.50
CA GLY A 107 -4.23 -21.93 -10.20
C GLY A 107 -5.48 -21.82 -9.30
N GLU A 108 -5.35 -21.82 -7.95
CA GLU A 108 -6.50 -21.84 -7.04
C GLU A 108 -6.71 -20.53 -6.26
N GLY A 109 -5.75 -19.61 -6.27
CA GLY A 109 -5.83 -18.38 -5.47
C GLY A 109 -5.51 -18.58 -3.97
N PRO A 110 -5.78 -17.57 -3.14
CA PRO A 110 -5.49 -17.63 -1.70
C PRO A 110 -6.48 -18.54 -0.94
N ARG A 111 -5.97 -19.28 0.04
CA ARG A 111 -6.76 -20.10 0.95
C ARG A 111 -6.26 -19.93 2.38
N PHE A 112 -7.18 -19.94 3.35
CA PHE A 112 -6.86 -20.04 4.76
C PHE A 112 -7.11 -21.46 5.25
N ALA A 113 -6.16 -22.02 6.02
CA ALA A 113 -6.31 -23.30 6.68
C ALA A 113 -7.38 -23.24 7.79
N HIS A 114 -7.52 -22.08 8.43
CA HIS A 114 -8.46 -21.81 9.51
C HIS A 114 -9.41 -20.64 9.14
N PRO A 115 -10.37 -20.84 8.19
CA PRO A 115 -11.28 -19.78 7.81
C PRO A 115 -12.28 -19.47 8.95
N VAL A 116 -12.62 -18.18 9.08
CA VAL A 116 -13.64 -17.72 10.03
C VAL A 116 -15.02 -17.94 9.39
N VAL A 117 -15.83 -18.82 9.97
CA VAL A 117 -17.15 -19.21 9.43
C VAL A 117 -18.27 -18.96 10.42
N THR A 118 -18.00 -19.07 11.72
CA THR A 118 -18.99 -18.96 12.80
C THR A 118 -18.67 -17.84 13.76
N GLU A 119 -19.66 -17.40 14.56
CA GLU A 119 -19.43 -16.45 15.65
C GLU A 119 -18.41 -16.96 16.68
N ALA A 120 -18.36 -18.26 16.90
CA ALA A 120 -17.37 -18.87 17.78
C ALA A 120 -15.95 -18.75 17.21
N ASP A 121 -15.78 -18.71 15.90
CA ASP A 121 -14.48 -18.48 15.27
C ASP A 121 -14.08 -16.99 15.40
N VAL A 122 -15.04 -16.07 15.25
CA VAL A 122 -14.82 -14.64 15.50
C VAL A 122 -14.34 -14.41 16.93
N ALA A 123 -14.99 -15.06 17.90
CA ALA A 123 -14.63 -14.93 19.32
C ALA A 123 -13.21 -15.42 19.68
N LYS A 124 -12.58 -16.22 18.80
CA LYS A 124 -11.22 -16.72 18.97
C LYS A 124 -10.16 -15.82 18.35
N LEU A 125 -10.58 -14.82 17.56
CA LEU A 125 -9.63 -13.93 16.89
C LEU A 125 -8.93 -13.04 17.93
N GLU A 126 -7.62 -12.94 17.81
CA GLU A 126 -6.78 -12.10 18.66
C GLU A 126 -6.03 -11.08 17.80
N VAL A 127 -5.65 -9.96 18.43
CA VAL A 127 -4.76 -8.99 17.80
C VAL A 127 -3.43 -9.69 17.52
N PRO A 128 -2.93 -9.66 16.26
CA PRO A 128 -1.70 -10.38 15.93
C PRO A 128 -0.47 -9.73 16.57
N ASP A 129 0.56 -10.55 16.80
CA ASP A 129 1.88 -10.01 17.08
C ASP A 129 2.36 -9.18 15.88
N MET A 130 2.56 -7.88 16.10
CA MET A 130 2.97 -6.93 15.07
C MET A 130 4.35 -7.24 14.48
N ALA A 131 5.18 -8.02 15.18
CA ALA A 131 6.45 -8.49 14.64
C ALA A 131 6.27 -9.35 13.37
N LYS A 132 5.15 -10.07 13.25
CA LYS A 132 4.80 -10.84 12.05
C LYS A 132 4.52 -9.96 10.82
N LEU A 133 4.21 -8.68 11.03
CA LEU A 133 3.95 -7.70 9.97
C LEU A 133 5.12 -6.73 9.77
N GLN A 134 6.27 -6.97 10.42
CA GLN A 134 7.43 -6.07 10.36
C GLN A 134 7.88 -5.78 8.92
N TYR A 135 7.80 -6.78 8.03
CA TYR A 135 8.15 -6.62 6.62
C TYR A 135 7.30 -5.55 5.90
N VAL A 136 6.04 -5.35 6.30
CA VAL A 136 5.18 -4.28 5.73
C VAL A 136 5.70 -2.91 6.15
N PHE A 137 6.04 -2.74 7.44
CA PHE A 137 6.61 -1.49 7.94
C PHE A 137 7.97 -1.19 7.31
N ASP A 138 8.79 -2.20 7.11
CA ASP A 138 10.10 -2.07 6.47
C ASP A 138 9.96 -1.71 5.00
N ALA A 139 8.99 -2.29 4.28
CA ALA A 139 8.68 -1.91 2.90
C ALA A 139 8.23 -0.44 2.81
N VAL A 140 7.37 0.05 3.72
CA VAL A 140 6.99 1.47 3.76
C VAL A 140 8.21 2.38 3.93
N ARG A 141 9.11 2.04 4.87
CA ARG A 141 10.34 2.83 5.10
C ARG A 141 11.24 2.82 3.87
N SER A 142 11.46 1.65 3.26
CA SER A 142 12.30 1.47 2.09
C SER A 142 11.77 2.25 0.89
N ILE A 143 10.48 2.13 0.58
CA ILE A 143 9.82 2.83 -0.52
C ILE A 143 9.90 4.35 -0.33
N ARG A 144 9.58 4.85 0.87
CA ARG A 144 9.68 6.28 1.17
C ARG A 144 11.10 6.79 1.01
N LYS A 145 12.10 6.02 1.47
CA LYS A 145 13.52 6.36 1.30
C LYS A 145 13.88 6.42 -0.19
N ALA A 146 13.49 5.41 -0.97
CA ALA A 146 13.79 5.34 -2.40
C ALA A 146 13.10 6.45 -3.21
N LEU A 147 11.92 6.92 -2.78
CA LEU A 147 11.20 8.04 -3.40
C LEU A 147 11.68 9.42 -2.92
N THR A 148 12.62 9.50 -1.98
CA THR A 148 13.12 10.78 -1.49
C THR A 148 14.20 11.30 -2.41
N VAL A 149 13.97 12.49 -3.00
CA VAL A 149 14.90 13.23 -3.87
C VAL A 149 15.06 14.63 -3.28
N ASP A 150 16.28 15.09 -3.10
CA ASP A 150 16.62 16.42 -2.54
C ASP A 150 15.88 16.72 -1.22
N GLY A 151 15.75 15.70 -0.36
CA GLY A 151 15.09 15.81 0.94
C GLY A 151 13.55 15.81 0.91
N LYS A 152 12.95 15.70 -0.27
CA LYS A 152 11.48 15.63 -0.46
C LYS A 152 11.06 14.32 -1.10
N GLY A 153 9.87 13.85 -0.75
CA GLY A 153 9.27 12.71 -1.42
C GLY A 153 8.84 13.05 -2.85
N ARG A 154 9.14 12.20 -3.82
CA ARG A 154 8.72 12.38 -5.22
C ARG A 154 7.19 12.44 -5.35
N VAL A 155 6.50 11.48 -4.76
CA VAL A 155 5.03 11.36 -4.69
C VAL A 155 4.63 10.80 -3.32
N PRO A 156 3.38 10.93 -2.88
CA PRO A 156 2.89 10.24 -1.69
C PRO A 156 2.87 8.73 -1.88
N VAL A 157 3.03 8.01 -0.77
CA VAL A 157 2.87 6.54 -0.72
C VAL A 157 1.53 6.22 -0.08
N SER A 158 0.70 5.48 -0.78
CA SER A 158 -0.64 5.09 -0.34
C SER A 158 -0.73 3.58 -0.09
N TYR A 159 -1.64 3.20 0.80
CA TYR A 159 -2.05 1.82 1.08
C TYR A 159 -3.57 1.65 0.93
N THR A 160 -4.18 2.56 0.19
CA THR A 160 -5.64 2.78 0.17
C THR A 160 -6.43 1.64 -0.49
N HIS A 161 -5.83 0.86 -1.37
CA HIS A 161 -6.52 -0.25 -2.05
C HIS A 161 -6.96 -1.38 -1.09
N LEU A 162 -6.57 -1.32 0.17
CA LEU A 162 -6.99 -2.27 1.21
C LEU A 162 -8.32 -1.89 1.86
N THR A 163 -8.81 -0.70 1.61
CA THR A 163 -10.14 -0.26 2.04
C THR A 163 -11.11 -0.45 0.88
N LEU A 164 -11.51 -1.67 0.62
CA LEU A 164 -12.64 -1.94 -0.25
C LEU A 164 -13.93 -1.69 0.52
N PRO A 165 -14.94 -1.10 -0.13
CA PRO A 165 -16.27 -0.97 0.45
C PRO A 165 -16.91 -2.30 0.68
#